data_f886928c7bc965983e13bad07b891ca8
#
_entry.id   f886928c7bc965983e13bad07b891ca8
#
_cell.length_a   1.000
_cell.length_b   1.000
_cell.length_c   1.000
_cell.angle_alpha   90.00
_cell.angle_beta   90.00
_cell.angle_gamma   90.00
#
_symmetry.space_group_name_H-M   'P 1'
#
loop_
_entity.id
_entity.type
_entity.pdbx_description
1 polymer ?
#
loop_
_entity_poly.entity_id
_entity_poly.type
_entity_poly.pdbx_seq_one_letter_code
_entity_poly.pdbx_strand_id
1 'polypeptide(L)'
;MGLTTYDDEFLLAAIVIISMALIFYSVGVWSERIQGRLKGWHVTAFGLGLVCDFVGTAFMAELVRLTGQDNRLHAVLGSIAVFLMAIHALWAFWTFRKGSARAKRNFSRFSVIVWWVWLIPYFIGWFLDDSYQIVTPLIIFTTPIILFISLSNVFGTQYLLPIGRTDRKSVV
;
A
#
# COMPACT_ATOMS: atom_id res chain seq x y z
N MET A 1 -9.47 -11.13 -30.79
CA MET A 1 -8.12 -11.55 -31.15
C MET A 1 -7.54 -12.09 -29.86
N GLY A 2 -7.31 -13.42 -29.74
CA GLY A 2 -6.83 -13.98 -28.48
C GLY A 2 -5.44 -13.42 -28.13
N LEU A 3 -5.21 -13.19 -26.83
CA LEU A 3 -3.90 -12.83 -26.33
C LEU A 3 -2.88 -13.88 -26.77
N THR A 4 -1.69 -13.46 -27.16
CA THR A 4 -0.59 -14.39 -27.44
C THR A 4 0.01 -14.84 -26.12
N THR A 5 0.73 -15.95 -26.08
CA THR A 5 1.46 -16.44 -24.88
C THR A 5 2.38 -15.35 -24.31
N TYR A 6 2.92 -14.49 -25.16
CA TYR A 6 3.79 -13.39 -24.78
C TYR A 6 3.01 -12.26 -24.01
N ASP A 7 1.80 -11.96 -24.43
CA ASP A 7 0.96 -10.94 -23.76
C ASP A 7 0.56 -11.43 -22.35
N ASP A 8 0.28 -12.73 -22.18
CA ASP A 8 -0.03 -13.34 -20.89
C ASP A 8 1.16 -13.28 -19.92
N GLU A 9 2.40 -13.49 -20.40
CA GLU A 9 3.60 -13.37 -19.57
C GLU A 9 3.83 -11.93 -19.09
N PHE A 10 3.61 -10.94 -19.95
CA PHE A 10 3.70 -9.52 -19.57
C PHE A 10 2.65 -9.12 -18.55
N LEU A 11 1.42 -9.57 -18.74
CA LEU A 11 0.33 -9.33 -17.80
C LEU A 11 0.63 -9.95 -16.44
N LEU A 12 1.07 -11.20 -16.42
CA LEU A 12 1.43 -11.88 -15.17
C LEU A 12 2.58 -11.16 -14.45
N ALA A 13 3.62 -10.77 -15.19
CA ALA A 13 4.74 -10.02 -14.61
C ALA A 13 4.28 -8.69 -14.00
N ALA A 14 3.44 -7.93 -14.69
CA ALA A 14 2.87 -6.68 -14.19
C ALA A 14 2.08 -6.90 -12.90
N ILE A 15 1.19 -7.90 -12.86
CA ILE A 15 0.37 -8.25 -11.71
C ILE A 15 1.25 -8.61 -10.51
N VAL A 16 2.25 -9.47 -10.69
CA VAL A 16 3.16 -9.89 -9.62
C VAL A 16 3.92 -8.69 -9.06
N ILE A 17 4.48 -7.84 -9.93
CA ILE A 17 5.28 -6.68 -9.52
C ILE A 17 4.41 -5.65 -8.77
N ILE A 18 3.21 -5.34 -9.26
CA ILE A 18 2.28 -4.42 -8.57
C ILE A 18 1.80 -5.01 -7.23
N SER A 19 1.61 -6.34 -7.17
CA SER A 19 1.27 -7.01 -5.90
C SER A 19 2.43 -6.94 -4.88
N MET A 20 3.67 -6.97 -5.34
CA MET A 20 4.83 -6.68 -4.47
C MET A 20 4.81 -5.23 -3.95
N ALA A 21 4.40 -4.26 -4.77
CA ALA A 21 4.20 -2.89 -4.30
C ALA A 21 3.18 -2.83 -3.17
N LEU A 22 2.03 -3.54 -3.30
CA LEU A 22 1.02 -3.64 -2.25
C LEU A 22 1.60 -4.18 -0.94
N ILE A 23 2.43 -5.23 -1.00
CA ILE A 23 3.07 -5.81 0.18
C ILE A 23 4.00 -4.77 0.85
N PHE A 24 4.90 -4.14 0.09
CA PHE A 24 5.84 -3.17 0.62
C PHE A 24 5.13 -1.95 1.23
N TYR A 25 4.14 -1.40 0.55
CA TYR A 25 3.35 -0.28 1.07
C TYR A 25 2.58 -0.67 2.33
N SER A 26 1.93 -1.82 2.34
CA SER A 26 1.18 -2.30 3.50
C SER A 26 2.09 -2.52 4.70
N VAL A 27 3.22 -3.20 4.52
CA VAL A 27 4.23 -3.39 5.57
C VAL A 27 4.76 -2.05 6.06
N GLY A 28 5.08 -1.10 5.18
CA GLY A 28 5.58 0.22 5.54
C GLY A 28 4.56 1.02 6.36
N VAL A 29 3.33 1.15 5.85
CA VAL A 29 2.25 1.95 6.47
C VAL A 29 1.82 1.37 7.82
N TRP A 30 1.51 0.08 7.85
CA TRP A 30 0.95 -0.53 9.06
C TRP A 30 1.98 -0.71 10.17
N SER A 31 3.22 -1.08 9.84
CA SER A 31 4.26 -1.16 10.85
C SER A 31 4.68 0.20 11.39
N GLU A 32 4.69 1.26 10.58
CA GLU A 32 4.89 2.64 11.04
C GLU A 32 3.76 3.04 12.00
N ARG A 33 2.52 2.75 11.62
CA ARG A 33 1.32 3.03 12.42
C ARG A 33 1.36 2.32 13.77
N ILE A 34 1.69 1.02 13.78
CA ILE A 34 1.75 0.18 14.97
C ILE A 34 2.88 0.62 15.91
N GLN A 35 4.05 0.92 15.35
CA GLN A 35 5.21 1.34 16.14
C GLN A 35 5.11 2.79 16.62
N GLY A 36 4.15 3.56 16.13
CA GLY A 36 3.94 4.97 16.48
C GLY A 36 5.11 5.89 16.12
N ARG A 37 6.04 5.42 15.31
CA ARG A 37 7.23 6.18 14.90
C ARG A 37 7.74 5.76 13.52
N LEU A 38 8.08 6.73 12.69
CA LEU A 38 8.71 6.51 11.41
C LEU A 38 10.19 6.16 11.59
N LYS A 39 10.60 4.97 11.13
CA LYS A 39 11.99 4.49 11.12
C LYS A 39 12.54 4.45 9.70
N GLY A 40 13.87 4.36 9.54
CA GLY A 40 14.52 4.29 8.23
C GLY A 40 14.04 3.13 7.36
N TRP A 41 13.83 1.95 7.94
CA TRP A 41 13.36 0.80 7.18
C TRP A 41 11.92 0.94 6.62
N HIS A 42 11.04 1.74 7.28
CA HIS A 42 9.73 2.08 6.71
C HIS A 42 9.90 2.90 5.43
N VAL A 43 10.84 3.87 5.45
CA VAL A 43 11.15 4.68 4.27
C VAL A 43 11.71 3.81 3.14
N THR A 44 12.56 2.83 3.48
CA THR A 44 13.05 1.85 2.51
C THR A 44 11.90 1.01 1.93
N ALA A 45 10.95 0.55 2.76
CA ALA A 45 9.77 -0.18 2.31
C ALA A 45 8.93 0.68 1.34
N PHE A 46 8.68 1.95 1.66
CA PHE A 46 7.99 2.87 0.74
C PHE A 46 8.73 3.06 -0.58
N GLY A 47 10.07 3.18 -0.52
CA GLY A 47 10.91 3.28 -1.72
C GLY A 47 10.85 2.03 -2.60
N LEU A 48 10.94 0.83 -2.01
CA LEU A 48 10.81 -0.43 -2.73
C LEU A 48 9.42 -0.60 -3.34
N GLY A 49 8.37 -0.26 -2.57
CA GLY A 49 7.00 -0.23 -3.07
C GLY A 49 6.86 0.69 -4.29
N LEU A 50 7.42 1.90 -4.24
CA LEU A 50 7.39 2.85 -5.35
C LEU A 50 8.12 2.33 -6.58
N VAL A 51 9.26 1.66 -6.43
CA VAL A 51 9.99 1.04 -7.56
C VAL A 51 9.14 -0.05 -8.19
N CYS A 52 8.56 -0.96 -7.39
CA CYS A 52 7.68 -2.00 -7.90
C CYS A 52 6.44 -1.41 -8.60
N ASP A 53 5.80 -0.40 -8.01
CA ASP A 53 4.63 0.27 -8.56
C ASP A 53 4.93 0.92 -9.92
N PHE A 54 6.05 1.64 -10.02
CA PHE A 54 6.50 2.27 -11.26
C PHE A 54 6.82 1.22 -12.34
N VAL A 55 7.56 0.16 -12.00
CA VAL A 55 7.93 -0.90 -12.94
C VAL A 55 6.69 -1.67 -13.40
N GLY A 56 5.80 -2.05 -12.48
CA GLY A 56 4.56 -2.75 -12.83
C GLY A 56 3.64 -1.90 -13.71
N THR A 57 3.53 -0.60 -13.43
CA THR A 57 2.78 0.35 -14.27
C THR A 57 3.41 0.49 -15.67
N ALA A 58 4.75 0.47 -15.78
CA ALA A 58 5.43 0.48 -17.07
C ALA A 58 5.14 -0.80 -17.89
N PHE A 59 5.11 -1.97 -17.25
CA PHE A 59 4.70 -3.23 -17.91
C PHE A 59 3.25 -3.16 -18.42
N MET A 60 2.33 -2.61 -17.60
CA MET A 60 0.94 -2.41 -18.04
C MET A 60 0.82 -1.44 -19.22
N ALA A 61 1.59 -0.35 -19.22
CA ALA A 61 1.61 0.60 -20.33
C ALA A 61 2.13 -0.05 -21.61
N GLU A 62 3.14 -0.90 -21.53
CA GLU A 62 3.65 -1.65 -22.67
C GLU A 62 2.64 -2.67 -23.18
N LEU A 63 1.93 -3.37 -22.29
CA LEU A 63 0.87 -4.29 -22.66
C LEU A 63 -0.25 -3.59 -23.44
N VAL A 64 -0.70 -2.42 -22.96
CA VAL A 64 -1.69 -1.58 -23.67
C VAL A 64 -1.18 -1.19 -25.04
N ARG A 65 0.11 -0.82 -25.16
CA ARG A 65 0.72 -0.46 -26.44
C ARG A 65 0.71 -1.62 -27.44
N LEU A 66 0.95 -2.85 -26.95
CA LEU A 66 1.02 -4.05 -27.79
C LEU A 66 -0.37 -4.56 -28.19
N THR A 67 -1.32 -4.57 -27.27
CA THR A 67 -2.66 -5.16 -27.46
C THR A 67 -3.69 -4.16 -27.98
N GLY A 68 -3.46 -2.86 -27.79
CA GLY A 68 -4.45 -1.83 -28.06
C GLY A 68 -5.65 -1.84 -27.09
N GLN A 69 -5.62 -2.68 -26.06
CA GLN A 69 -6.67 -2.74 -25.04
C GLN A 69 -6.42 -1.63 -24.02
N ASP A 70 -7.11 -0.50 -24.17
CA ASP A 70 -6.98 0.67 -23.28
C ASP A 70 -8.22 0.82 -22.41
N ASN A 71 -8.02 0.74 -21.09
CA ASN A 71 -8.96 1.25 -20.11
C ASN A 71 -8.48 2.61 -19.60
N ARG A 72 -8.94 3.67 -20.25
CA ARG A 72 -8.52 5.06 -19.96
C ARG A 72 -8.75 5.44 -18.51
N LEU A 73 -9.86 5.02 -17.91
CA LEU A 73 -10.15 5.32 -16.50
C LEU A 73 -9.10 4.70 -15.59
N HIS A 74 -8.81 3.42 -15.77
CA HIS A 74 -7.78 2.73 -14.99
C HIS A 74 -6.39 3.33 -15.20
N ALA A 75 -6.02 3.64 -16.44
CA ALA A 75 -4.73 4.25 -16.77
C ALA A 75 -4.54 5.63 -16.10
N VAL A 76 -5.56 6.49 -16.14
CA VAL A 76 -5.52 7.81 -15.50
C VAL A 76 -5.45 7.67 -13.98
N LEU A 77 -6.30 6.84 -13.37
CA LEU A 77 -6.31 6.63 -11.91
C LEU A 77 -5.00 5.99 -11.43
N GLY A 78 -4.46 5.03 -12.18
CA GLY A 78 -3.17 4.40 -11.88
C GLY A 78 -2.03 5.40 -11.93
N SER A 79 -1.97 6.26 -12.95
CA SER A 79 -0.95 7.31 -13.06
C SER A 79 -1.01 8.31 -11.90
N ILE A 80 -2.22 8.71 -11.49
CA ILE A 80 -2.42 9.57 -10.31
C ILE A 80 -1.96 8.87 -9.04
N ALA A 81 -2.24 7.58 -8.90
CA ALA A 81 -1.85 6.81 -7.73
C ALA A 81 -0.32 6.67 -7.60
N VAL A 82 0.39 6.36 -8.69
CA VAL A 82 1.87 6.32 -8.71
C VAL A 82 2.45 7.67 -8.33
N PHE A 83 1.91 8.78 -8.87
CA PHE A 83 2.36 10.12 -8.54
C PHE A 83 2.12 10.46 -7.05
N LEU A 84 0.95 10.09 -6.51
CA LEU A 84 0.64 10.25 -5.09
C LEU A 84 1.60 9.46 -4.20
N MET A 85 1.95 8.22 -4.58
CA MET A 85 2.91 7.40 -3.84
C MET A 85 4.34 7.93 -3.93
N ALA A 86 4.72 8.56 -5.04
CA ALA A 86 6.00 9.26 -5.15
C ALA A 86 6.08 10.43 -4.16
N ILE A 87 5.03 11.27 -4.09
CA ILE A 87 4.94 12.36 -3.10
C ILE A 87 4.98 11.79 -1.68
N HIS A 88 4.26 10.71 -1.41
CA HIS A 88 4.24 10.05 -0.11
C HIS A 88 5.62 9.53 0.30
N ALA A 89 6.35 8.83 -0.58
CA ALA A 89 7.69 8.33 -0.31
C ALA A 89 8.70 9.47 -0.06
N LEU A 90 8.64 10.54 -0.86
CA LEU A 90 9.46 11.73 -0.66
C LEU A 90 9.15 12.41 0.67
N TRP A 91 7.88 12.52 1.03
CA TRP A 91 7.49 13.08 2.33
C TRP A 91 7.90 12.19 3.49
N ALA A 92 7.81 10.86 3.35
CA ALA A 92 8.34 9.92 4.34
C ALA A 92 9.84 10.16 4.57
N PHE A 93 10.62 10.24 3.49
CA PHE A 93 12.06 10.50 3.55
C PHE A 93 12.37 11.83 4.24
N TRP A 94 11.68 12.91 3.84
CA TRP A 94 11.86 14.22 4.45
C TRP A 94 11.49 14.24 5.93
N THR A 95 10.34 13.65 6.27
CA THR A 95 9.85 13.57 7.65
C THR A 95 10.77 12.73 8.53
N PHE A 96 11.34 11.66 7.98
CA PHE A 96 12.34 10.85 8.67
C PHE A 96 13.62 11.66 8.99
N ARG A 97 14.12 12.41 8.00
CA ARG A 97 15.38 13.16 8.11
C ARG A 97 15.27 14.43 8.95
N LYS A 98 14.20 15.17 8.81
CA LYS A 98 14.07 16.54 9.37
C LYS A 98 12.76 16.79 10.12
N GLY A 99 11.88 15.80 10.22
CA GLY A 99 10.53 16.00 10.79
C GLY A 99 10.54 16.14 12.30
N SER A 100 9.83 17.15 12.80
CA SER A 100 9.49 17.29 14.23
C SER A 100 8.57 16.16 14.69
N ALA A 101 8.40 15.98 16.01
CA ALA A 101 7.49 14.99 16.58
C ALA A 101 6.04 15.18 16.06
N ARG A 102 5.62 16.43 15.84
CA ARG A 102 4.30 16.76 15.27
C ARG A 102 4.20 16.34 13.80
N ALA A 103 5.25 16.59 13.00
CA ALA A 103 5.30 16.19 11.60
C ALA A 103 5.23 14.68 11.45
N LYS A 104 5.93 13.91 12.29
CA LYS A 104 5.88 12.45 12.30
C LYS A 104 4.49 11.89 12.63
N ARG A 105 3.77 12.49 13.60
CA ARG A 105 2.37 12.10 13.89
C ARG A 105 1.41 12.41 12.76
N ASN A 106 1.55 13.57 12.12
CA ASN A 106 0.71 13.94 10.98
C ASN A 106 0.99 13.02 9.78
N PHE A 107 2.25 12.67 9.55
CA PHE A 107 2.64 11.72 8.51
C PHE A 107 1.94 10.37 8.69
N SER A 108 1.94 9.81 9.91
CA SER A 108 1.30 8.52 10.20
C SER A 108 -0.19 8.49 9.83
N ARG A 109 -0.93 9.57 10.09
CA ARG A 109 -2.34 9.66 9.70
C ARG A 109 -2.52 9.77 8.19
N PHE A 110 -1.71 10.60 7.56
CA PHE A 110 -1.77 10.81 6.12
C PHE A 110 -1.34 9.56 5.35
N SER A 111 -0.33 8.84 5.83
CA SER A 111 0.17 7.61 5.24
C SER A 111 -0.92 6.56 5.04
N VAL A 112 -1.80 6.37 6.04
CA VAL A 112 -2.94 5.46 5.95
C VAL A 112 -3.95 5.92 4.89
N ILE A 113 -4.24 7.23 4.81
CA ILE A 113 -5.17 7.78 3.82
C ILE A 113 -4.63 7.56 2.41
N VAL A 114 -3.34 7.84 2.18
CA VAL A 114 -2.69 7.63 0.88
C VAL A 114 -2.74 6.17 0.47
N TRP A 115 -2.49 5.26 1.40
CA TRP A 115 -2.57 3.82 1.14
C TRP A 115 -3.99 3.40 0.70
N TRP A 116 -5.04 3.88 1.37
CA TRP A 116 -6.43 3.61 0.96
C TRP A 116 -6.76 4.18 -0.42
N VAL A 117 -6.32 5.40 -0.72
CA VAL A 117 -6.54 6.04 -2.03
C VAL A 117 -5.83 5.26 -3.12
N TRP A 118 -4.61 4.79 -2.87
CA TRP A 118 -3.84 3.97 -3.82
C TRP A 118 -4.50 2.62 -4.10
N LEU A 119 -5.20 2.02 -3.14
CA LEU A 119 -5.93 0.78 -3.35
C LEU A 119 -7.07 0.90 -4.36
N ILE A 120 -7.64 2.09 -4.56
CA ILE A 120 -8.76 2.28 -5.49
C ILE A 120 -8.41 1.84 -6.92
N PRO A 121 -7.39 2.38 -7.60
CA PRO A 121 -7.04 1.93 -8.94
C PRO A 121 -6.53 0.49 -8.96
N TYR A 122 -5.88 0.02 -7.90
CA TYR A 122 -5.47 -1.37 -7.77
C TYR A 122 -6.66 -2.32 -7.90
N PHE A 123 -7.74 -2.06 -7.16
CA PHE A 123 -8.94 -2.88 -7.24
C PHE A 123 -9.73 -2.68 -8.53
N ILE A 124 -9.78 -1.46 -9.06
CA ILE A 124 -10.41 -1.21 -10.36
C ILE A 124 -9.75 -2.06 -11.44
N GLY A 125 -8.41 -2.15 -11.45
CA GLY A 125 -7.69 -3.01 -12.40
C GLY A 125 -8.12 -4.47 -12.31
N TRP A 126 -8.30 -4.99 -11.10
CA TRP A 126 -8.75 -6.36 -10.89
C TRP A 126 -10.21 -6.63 -11.33
N PHE A 127 -11.11 -5.66 -11.12
CA PHE A 127 -12.52 -5.83 -11.47
C PHE A 127 -12.80 -5.68 -12.97
N LEU A 128 -11.92 -5.00 -13.70
CA LEU A 128 -12.12 -4.75 -15.12
C LEU A 128 -11.49 -5.82 -16.01
N ASP A 129 -10.71 -6.73 -15.45
CA ASP A 129 -10.13 -7.84 -16.18
C ASP A 129 -11.03 -9.09 -16.07
N ASP A 130 -11.72 -9.41 -17.15
CA ASP A 130 -12.62 -10.57 -17.25
C ASP A 130 -11.91 -11.93 -17.11
N SER A 131 -10.59 -11.98 -17.22
CA SER A 131 -9.80 -13.21 -17.23
C SER A 131 -9.59 -13.84 -15.86
N TYR A 132 -9.77 -13.08 -14.77
CA TYR A 132 -9.45 -13.53 -13.39
C TYR A 132 -10.65 -13.59 -12.45
N GLN A 133 -11.83 -13.85 -12.97
CA GLN A 133 -13.13 -13.51 -12.39
C GLN A 133 -13.54 -14.15 -11.06
N ILE A 134 -12.93 -15.20 -10.51
CA ILE A 134 -13.60 -15.84 -9.35
C ILE A 134 -12.73 -16.09 -8.12
N VAL A 135 -11.47 -16.43 -8.23
CA VAL A 135 -10.70 -16.92 -7.07
C VAL A 135 -9.71 -15.89 -6.51
N THR A 136 -9.11 -15.14 -7.38
CA THR A 136 -8.03 -14.21 -7.02
C THR A 136 -8.52 -12.97 -6.26
N PRO A 137 -9.67 -12.35 -6.60
CA PRO A 137 -10.22 -11.23 -5.82
C PRO A 137 -10.48 -11.60 -4.37
N LEU A 138 -11.04 -12.79 -4.13
CA LEU A 138 -11.38 -13.23 -2.77
C LEU A 138 -10.14 -13.33 -1.89
N ILE A 139 -9.04 -13.87 -2.38
CA ILE A 139 -7.79 -14.02 -1.64
C ILE A 139 -7.13 -12.66 -1.41
N ILE A 140 -7.09 -11.80 -2.43
CA ILE A 140 -6.45 -10.48 -2.34
C ILE A 140 -7.26 -9.51 -1.48
N PHE A 141 -8.60 -9.59 -1.49
CA PHE A 141 -9.45 -8.78 -0.61
C PHE A 141 -9.47 -9.29 0.82
N THR A 142 -9.52 -10.60 1.01
CA THR A 142 -9.61 -11.16 2.37
C THR A 142 -8.29 -11.10 3.11
N THR A 143 -7.15 -11.26 2.42
CA THR A 143 -5.84 -11.25 3.08
C THR A 143 -5.51 -9.93 3.77
N PRO A 144 -5.61 -8.73 3.14
CA PRO A 144 -5.36 -7.46 3.84
C PRO A 144 -6.44 -7.13 4.87
N ILE A 145 -7.70 -7.55 4.67
CA ILE A 145 -8.77 -7.37 5.65
C ILE A 145 -8.54 -8.26 6.87
N ILE A 146 -8.21 -9.54 6.66
CA ILE A 146 -7.89 -10.48 7.73
C ILE A 146 -6.63 -10.03 8.47
N LEU A 147 -5.60 -9.59 7.75
CA LEU A 147 -4.39 -9.04 8.33
C LEU A 147 -4.69 -7.77 9.13
N PHE A 148 -5.53 -6.87 8.62
CA PHE A 148 -5.97 -5.67 9.32
C PHE A 148 -6.76 -5.99 10.58
N ILE A 149 -7.74 -6.90 10.50
CA ILE A 149 -8.54 -7.33 11.66
C ILE A 149 -7.65 -8.03 12.68
N SER A 150 -6.76 -8.93 12.25
CA SER A 150 -5.85 -9.65 13.13
C SER A 150 -4.87 -8.70 13.82
N LEU A 151 -4.29 -7.76 13.09
CA LEU A 151 -3.40 -6.74 13.66
C LEU A 151 -4.15 -5.77 14.57
N SER A 152 -5.38 -5.37 14.21
CA SER A 152 -6.23 -4.53 15.06
C SER A 152 -6.59 -5.22 16.37
N ASN A 153 -6.87 -6.53 16.34
CA ASN A 153 -7.17 -7.31 17.55
C ASN A 153 -5.94 -7.52 18.44
N VAL A 154 -4.78 -7.77 17.83
CA VAL A 154 -3.52 -7.94 18.59
C VAL A 154 -3.06 -6.64 19.23
N PHE A 155 -3.22 -5.50 18.55
CA PHE A 155 -2.72 -4.20 19.00
C PHE A 155 -3.80 -3.32 19.63
N GLY A 156 -5.07 -3.50 19.29
CA GLY A 156 -6.20 -2.78 19.92
C GLY A 156 -6.33 -3.08 21.42
N THR A 157 -6.00 -4.29 21.82
CA THR A 157 -5.99 -4.69 23.25
C THR A 157 -4.88 -4.00 24.06
N GLN A 158 -3.79 -3.59 23.45
CA GLN A 158 -2.73 -2.86 24.16
C GLN A 158 -3.07 -1.40 24.45
N TYR A 159 -3.97 -0.79 23.65
CA TYR A 159 -4.40 0.59 23.86
C TYR A 159 -5.67 0.73 24.72
N LEU A 160 -6.34 -0.39 25.02
CA LEU A 160 -7.52 -0.46 25.88
C LEU A 160 -7.21 -0.83 27.33
N LEU A 161 -5.98 -1.16 27.66
CA LEU A 161 -5.60 -1.35 29.06
C LEU A 161 -5.48 0.04 29.73
N PRO A 162 -6.24 0.29 30.77
CA PRO A 162 -6.34 1.61 31.36
C PRO A 162 -5.01 2.05 31.95
N ILE A 163 -4.69 3.31 31.77
CA ILE A 163 -3.81 4.10 32.61
C ILE A 163 -4.43 4.10 34.01
N GLY A 164 -4.25 3.03 34.72
CA GLY A 164 -4.79 2.76 36.06
C GLY A 164 -3.73 2.18 36.96
N ARG A 165 -2.58 2.83 37.00
CA ARG A 165 -1.68 2.65 38.15
C ARG A 165 -1.41 4.02 38.75
N THR A 166 -2.40 4.53 39.46
CA THR A 166 -2.18 5.57 40.46
C THR A 166 -1.12 5.07 41.44
N ASP A 167 -0.02 5.74 41.39
CA ASP A 167 1.06 5.65 42.36
C ASP A 167 0.48 5.97 43.75
N ARG A 168 0.15 4.92 44.47
CA ARG A 168 -0.20 5.01 45.88
C ARG A 168 1.09 4.77 46.70
N LYS A 169 1.97 5.76 46.66
CA LYS A 169 3.07 5.83 47.63
C LYS A 169 3.17 7.26 48.11
N SER A 170 2.86 7.36 49.36
CA SER A 170 3.30 8.29 50.39
C SER A 170 2.16 8.89 51.17
N VAL A 171 1.71 8.15 52.15
CA VAL A 171 1.35 8.72 53.44
C VAL A 171 1.90 7.74 54.51
N VAL A 172 3.04 8.03 55.03
CA VAL A 172 3.46 7.91 56.44
C VAL A 172 4.63 8.88 56.61
#